data_771e8dbe355785db8852a6e9eeaa0962
#
_entry.id   771e8dbe355785db8852a6e9eeaa0962
#
_cell.length_a   1.000
_cell.length_b   1.000
_cell.length_c   1.000
_cell.angle_alpha   90.00
_cell.angle_beta   90.00
_cell.angle_gamma   90.00
#
_symmetry.space_group_name_H-M   'P 1'
#
loop_
_entity.id
_entity.type
_entity.pdbx_description
1 polymer ?
#
loop_
_entity_poly.entity_id
_entity_poly.type
_entity_poly.pdbx_seq_one_letter_code
_entity_poly.pdbx_strand_id
1 'polypeptide(L)'
;MLFRSGFYGADEYGKICLFPRGGSDTTGALAAFCIDADAYENWTDVDGVFHSDPQLDPKQTPINRLTYDEAQRILDAGAAVLHPDCLYWARKKGTPIIVRNTFRPHLPGTRIGP
;
A
#
# COMPACT_ATOMS: atom_id res chain seq x y z
N MET A 1 6.10 17.75 14.62
CA MET A 1 5.59 16.58 13.87
C MET A 1 5.62 15.37 14.79
N LEU A 2 4.53 14.60 14.81
CA LEU A 2 4.42 13.41 15.63
C LEU A 2 4.66 12.17 14.77
N PHE A 3 5.67 11.36 15.12
CA PHE A 3 5.94 10.09 14.44
C PHE A 3 5.30 8.94 15.22
N ARG A 4 4.71 8.01 14.49
CA ARG A 4 4.10 6.79 15.04
C ARG A 4 4.66 5.58 14.32
N SER A 5 4.96 4.52 15.08
CA SER A 5 5.29 3.23 14.50
C SER A 5 4.01 2.56 13.97
N GLY A 6 4.08 1.98 12.77
CA GLY A 6 3.01 1.19 12.19
C GLY A 6 3.20 -0.31 12.33
N PHE A 7 4.23 -0.74 13.05
CA PHE A 7 4.60 -2.17 13.12
C PHE A 7 3.95 -2.93 14.26
N TYR A 8 3.28 -2.25 15.18
CA TYR A 8 2.67 -2.89 16.33
C TYR A 8 1.34 -2.24 16.72
N GLY A 9 0.54 -2.96 17.44
CA GLY A 9 -0.68 -2.49 18.06
C GLY A 9 -0.81 -3.07 19.45
N ALA A 10 -1.97 -2.98 20.03
CA ALA A 10 -2.26 -3.56 21.33
C ALA A 10 -3.48 -4.49 21.22
N ASP A 11 -3.49 -5.58 22.00
CA ASP A 11 -4.64 -6.45 22.10
C ASP A 11 -5.69 -5.85 23.07
N GLU A 12 -6.80 -6.56 23.28
CA GLU A 12 -7.88 -6.12 24.18
C GLU A 12 -7.44 -5.97 25.64
N TYR A 13 -6.31 -6.56 26.03
CA TYR A 13 -5.76 -6.48 27.38
C TYR A 13 -4.63 -5.44 27.49
N GLY A 14 -4.38 -4.68 26.43
CA GLY A 14 -3.34 -3.65 26.40
C GLY A 14 -1.93 -4.19 26.15
N LYS A 15 -1.78 -5.47 25.81
CA LYS A 15 -0.46 -6.04 25.49
C LYS A 15 -0.04 -5.64 24.08
N ILE A 16 1.26 -5.34 23.90
CA ILE A 16 1.81 -5.02 22.60
C ILE A 16 1.80 -6.26 21.71
N CYS A 17 1.19 -6.13 20.53
CA CYS A 17 1.15 -7.17 19.51
C CYS A 17 1.85 -6.66 18.26
N LEU A 18 2.78 -7.45 17.74
CA LEU A 18 3.47 -7.11 16.50
C LEU A 18 2.65 -7.58 15.30
N PHE A 19 2.56 -6.72 14.29
CA PHE A 19 2.01 -7.14 13.01
C PHE A 19 2.98 -8.06 12.28
N PRO A 20 2.50 -8.95 11.41
CA PRO A 20 3.36 -9.64 10.46
C PRO A 20 4.00 -8.63 9.51
N ARG A 21 4.94 -9.09 8.69
CA ARG A 21 5.63 -8.25 7.71
C ARG A 21 4.62 -7.48 6.85
N GLY A 22 4.86 -6.19 6.65
CA GLY A 22 3.94 -5.32 5.92
C GLY A 22 2.88 -4.65 6.80
N GLY A 23 2.98 -4.77 8.12
CA GLY A 23 2.00 -4.19 9.05
C GLY A 23 1.87 -2.68 8.97
N SER A 24 2.94 -1.96 8.59
CA SER A 24 2.87 -0.51 8.42
C SER A 24 1.95 -0.11 7.26
N ASP A 25 1.89 -0.91 6.20
CA ASP A 25 0.98 -0.69 5.08
C ASP A 25 -0.48 -0.81 5.55
N THR A 26 -0.77 -1.85 6.31
CA THR A 26 -2.10 -2.09 6.89
C THR A 26 -2.49 -0.97 7.86
N THR A 27 -1.57 -0.54 8.72
CA THR A 27 -1.80 0.56 9.66
C THR A 27 -2.13 1.85 8.92
N GLY A 28 -1.39 2.16 7.85
CA GLY A 28 -1.65 3.35 7.03
C GLY A 28 -3.03 3.32 6.39
N ALA A 29 -3.41 2.18 5.81
CA ALA A 29 -4.74 2.01 5.20
C ALA A 29 -5.86 2.12 6.24
N LEU A 30 -5.66 1.54 7.43
CA LEU A 30 -6.63 1.63 8.51
C LEU A 30 -6.76 3.07 9.03
N ALA A 31 -5.66 3.79 9.15
CA ALA A 31 -5.68 5.20 9.56
C ALA A 31 -6.45 6.04 8.54
N ALA A 32 -6.20 5.83 7.24
CA ALA A 32 -6.93 6.52 6.18
C ALA A 32 -8.44 6.22 6.23
N PHE A 33 -8.79 4.97 6.51
CA PHE A 33 -10.18 4.55 6.70
C PHE A 33 -10.84 5.28 7.87
N CYS A 34 -10.15 5.36 9.02
CA CYS A 34 -10.70 5.96 10.24
C CYS A 34 -10.95 7.46 10.13
N ILE A 35 -10.11 8.18 9.36
CA ILE A 35 -10.25 9.64 9.22
C ILE A 35 -10.98 10.06 7.94
N ASP A 36 -11.53 9.11 7.19
CA ASP A 36 -12.17 9.37 5.89
C ASP A 36 -11.25 10.13 4.92
N ALA A 37 -10.02 9.68 4.81
CA ALA A 37 -9.03 10.33 3.95
C ALA A 37 -9.46 10.32 2.48
N ASP A 38 -9.09 11.36 1.74
CA ASP A 38 -9.34 11.44 0.29
C ASP A 38 -8.45 10.51 -0.50
N ALA A 39 -7.28 10.16 0.03
CA ALA A 39 -6.34 9.23 -0.57
C ALA A 39 -5.38 8.69 0.49
N TYR A 40 -4.81 7.53 0.20
CA TYR A 40 -3.71 6.95 0.98
C TYR A 40 -2.47 6.90 0.09
N GLU A 41 -1.46 7.68 0.40
CA GLU A 41 -0.19 7.59 -0.30
C GLU A 41 0.75 6.63 0.44
N ASN A 42 1.17 5.58 -0.26
CA ASN A 42 2.15 4.62 0.25
C ASN A 42 3.50 4.89 -0.41
N TRP A 43 4.42 5.43 0.35
CA TRP A 43 5.76 5.77 -0.11
C TRP A 43 6.70 4.60 0.13
N THR A 44 7.31 4.12 -0.95
CA THR A 44 8.16 2.92 -0.96
C THR A 44 9.44 3.18 -1.77
N ASP A 45 10.21 2.15 -2.02
CA ASP A 45 11.47 2.22 -2.77
C ASP A 45 11.35 1.80 -4.25
N VAL A 46 10.13 1.58 -4.73
CA VAL A 46 9.85 1.26 -6.13
C VAL A 46 8.95 2.31 -6.75
N ASP A 47 8.97 2.42 -8.07
CA ASP A 47 8.26 3.47 -8.81
C ASP A 47 6.73 3.31 -8.83
N GLY A 48 6.24 2.15 -8.45
CA GLY A 48 4.82 1.83 -8.45
C GLY A 48 4.62 0.32 -8.53
N VAL A 49 3.47 -0.09 -9.04
CA VAL A 49 3.13 -1.51 -9.24
C VAL A 49 3.45 -1.90 -10.68
N PHE A 50 4.05 -3.07 -10.86
CA PHE A 50 4.44 -3.60 -12.16
C PHE A 50 3.69 -4.90 -12.44
N HIS A 51 3.54 -5.25 -13.72
CA HIS A 51 2.93 -6.52 -14.12
C HIS A 51 3.78 -7.73 -13.74
N SER A 52 5.11 -7.56 -13.72
CA SER A 52 6.06 -8.60 -13.33
C SER A 52 7.22 -7.98 -12.57
N ASP A 53 8.10 -8.82 -12.02
CA ASP A 53 9.26 -8.35 -11.26
C ASP A 53 10.15 -7.45 -12.12
N PRO A 54 10.40 -6.19 -11.72
CA PRO A 54 11.28 -5.28 -12.45
C PRO A 54 12.72 -5.79 -12.59
N GLN A 55 13.16 -6.70 -11.70
CA GLN A 55 14.48 -7.31 -11.81
C GLN A 55 14.57 -8.29 -12.98
N LEU A 56 13.44 -8.91 -13.33
CA LEU A 56 13.36 -9.84 -14.47
C LEU A 56 13.15 -9.11 -15.80
N ASP A 57 12.49 -7.95 -15.76
CA ASP A 57 12.25 -7.11 -16.93
C ASP A 57 12.48 -5.63 -16.56
N PRO A 58 13.73 -5.16 -16.61
CA PRO A 58 14.07 -3.80 -16.21
C PRO A 58 13.54 -2.71 -17.14
N LYS A 59 12.98 -3.07 -18.30
CA LYS A 59 12.45 -2.12 -19.27
C LYS A 59 10.96 -1.79 -19.04
N GLN A 60 10.28 -2.54 -18.18
CA GLN A 60 8.86 -2.26 -17.97
C GLN A 60 8.68 -0.96 -17.20
N THR A 61 7.55 -0.30 -17.47
CA THR A 61 7.12 0.90 -16.75
C THR A 61 6.07 0.53 -15.72
N PRO A 62 5.92 1.32 -14.63
CA PRO A 62 4.87 1.08 -13.66
C PRO A 62 3.49 1.25 -14.31
N ILE A 63 2.53 0.50 -13.79
CA ILE A 63 1.12 0.62 -14.20
C ILE A 63 0.59 1.93 -13.65
N ASN A 64 -0.07 2.76 -14.47
CA ASN A 64 -0.59 4.04 -14.02
C ASN A 64 -1.82 3.89 -13.13
N ARG A 65 -2.74 3.05 -13.49
CA ARG A 65 -4.00 2.84 -12.78
C ARG A 65 -4.37 1.38 -12.70
N LEU A 66 -4.90 1.00 -11.54
CA LEU A 66 -5.44 -0.34 -11.28
C LEU A 66 -6.74 -0.23 -10.52
N THR A 67 -7.67 -1.13 -10.79
CA THR A 67 -8.80 -1.35 -9.89
C THR A 67 -8.33 -2.14 -8.68
N TYR A 68 -9.13 -2.18 -7.61
CA TYR A 68 -8.81 -3.01 -6.44
C TYR A 68 -8.69 -4.49 -6.81
N ASP A 69 -9.54 -4.99 -7.70
CA ASP A 69 -9.50 -6.38 -8.13
C ASP A 69 -8.25 -6.71 -8.94
N GLU A 70 -7.84 -5.82 -9.83
CA GLU A 70 -6.60 -5.98 -10.59
C GLU A 70 -5.39 -5.96 -9.67
N ALA A 71 -5.35 -5.04 -8.72
CA ALA A 71 -4.28 -4.96 -7.73
C ALA A 71 -4.23 -6.22 -6.88
N GLN A 72 -5.39 -6.74 -6.44
CA GLN A 72 -5.46 -7.97 -5.67
C GLN A 72 -4.84 -9.14 -6.43
N ARG A 73 -5.16 -9.28 -7.71
CA ARG A 73 -4.60 -10.35 -8.54
C ARG A 73 -3.09 -10.26 -8.66
N ILE A 74 -2.56 -9.06 -8.82
CA ILE A 74 -1.11 -8.84 -8.92
C ILE A 74 -0.42 -9.18 -7.59
N LEU A 75 -1.00 -8.77 -6.47
CA LEU A 75 -0.45 -9.06 -5.15
C LEU A 75 -0.55 -10.56 -4.81
N ASP A 76 -1.64 -11.20 -5.18
CA ASP A 76 -1.84 -12.65 -4.98
C ASP A 76 -0.85 -13.46 -5.82
N ALA A 77 -0.41 -12.93 -6.95
CA ALA A 77 0.60 -13.55 -7.79
C ALA A 77 2.03 -13.39 -7.26
N GLY A 78 2.21 -12.72 -6.12
CA GLY A 78 3.49 -12.63 -5.43
C GLY A 78 4.21 -11.29 -5.48
N ALA A 79 3.60 -10.25 -6.07
CA ALA A 79 4.20 -8.92 -6.04
C ALA A 79 4.21 -8.38 -4.60
N ALA A 80 5.38 -8.00 -4.10
CA ALA A 80 5.59 -7.62 -2.70
C ALA A 80 5.65 -6.11 -2.49
N VAL A 81 4.91 -5.34 -3.28
CA VAL A 81 4.93 -3.87 -3.22
C VAL A 81 4.09 -3.36 -2.06
N LEU A 82 2.98 -4.03 -1.76
CA LEU A 82 1.98 -3.59 -0.81
C LEU A 82 1.37 -4.81 -0.13
N HIS A 83 1.07 -4.71 1.15
CA HIS A 83 0.38 -5.80 1.85
C HIS A 83 -1.07 -5.88 1.39
N PRO A 84 -1.60 -7.08 1.05
CA PRO A 84 -2.97 -7.22 0.54
C PRO A 84 -4.06 -6.69 1.47
N ASP A 85 -3.84 -6.69 2.79
CA ASP A 85 -4.79 -6.19 3.77
C ASP A 85 -5.10 -4.70 3.58
N CYS A 86 -4.20 -3.93 2.95
CA CYS A 86 -4.44 -2.53 2.60
C CYS A 86 -5.66 -2.38 1.69
N LEU A 87 -5.81 -3.29 0.74
CA LEU A 87 -6.92 -3.23 -0.23
C LEU A 87 -8.26 -3.41 0.45
N TYR A 88 -8.32 -4.24 1.48
CA TYR A 88 -9.55 -4.47 2.24
C TYR A 88 -10.10 -3.16 2.83
N TRP A 89 -9.26 -2.41 3.53
CA TRP A 89 -9.67 -1.15 4.18
C TRP A 89 -9.97 -0.05 3.17
N ALA A 90 -9.12 0.09 2.15
CA ALA A 90 -9.30 1.10 1.12
C ALA A 90 -10.59 0.87 0.32
N ARG A 91 -10.87 -0.38 -0.03
CA ARG A 91 -12.07 -0.77 -0.79
C ARG A 91 -13.36 -0.44 -0.05
N LYS A 92 -13.38 -0.56 1.26
CA LYS A 92 -14.59 -0.31 2.06
C LYS A 92 -15.16 1.09 1.88
N LYS A 93 -14.30 2.09 1.68
CA LYS A 93 -14.73 3.49 1.50
C LYS A 93 -14.40 4.04 0.11
N GLY A 94 -13.86 3.21 -0.78
CA GLY A 94 -13.43 3.67 -2.09
C GLY A 94 -12.24 4.61 -2.06
N THR A 95 -11.41 4.52 -1.01
CA THR A 95 -10.22 5.36 -0.86
C THR A 95 -9.16 4.93 -1.86
N PRO A 96 -8.66 5.82 -2.73
CA PRO A 96 -7.56 5.47 -3.63
C PRO A 96 -6.25 5.29 -2.86
N ILE A 97 -5.47 4.29 -3.26
CA ILE A 97 -4.11 4.07 -2.78
C ILE A 97 -3.16 4.51 -3.88
N ILE A 98 -2.19 5.36 -3.54
CA ILE A 98 -1.20 5.83 -4.49
C ILE A 98 0.17 5.33 -4.03
N VAL A 99 0.75 4.40 -4.78
CA VAL A 99 2.08 3.85 -4.51
C VAL A 99 3.12 4.72 -5.19
N ARG A 100 4.02 5.30 -4.42
CA ARG A 100 5.03 6.25 -4.92
C ARG A 100 6.42 5.90 -4.41
N ASN A 101 7.44 6.35 -5.13
CA ASN A 101 8.83 6.14 -4.78
C ASN A 101 9.38 7.32 -3.97
N THR A 102 9.81 7.06 -2.75
CA THR A 102 10.39 8.06 -1.85
C THR A 102 11.63 8.76 -2.45
N PHE A 103 12.43 8.03 -3.22
CA PHE A 103 13.64 8.55 -3.84
C PHE A 103 13.39 9.24 -5.17
N ARG A 104 12.19 9.08 -5.73
CA ARG A 104 11.79 9.66 -7.02
C ARG A 104 10.40 10.28 -6.91
N PRO A 105 10.23 11.31 -6.05
CA PRO A 105 8.91 11.87 -5.72
C PRO A 105 8.24 12.59 -6.89
N HIS A 106 8.99 12.91 -7.94
CA HIS A 106 8.44 13.55 -9.15
C HIS A 106 7.64 12.57 -10.04
N LEU A 107 7.79 11.26 -9.83
CA LEU A 107 7.03 10.27 -10.59
C LEU A 107 5.61 10.13 -10.02
N PRO A 108 4.60 9.91 -10.90
CA PRO A 108 3.21 9.82 -10.46
C PRO A 108 2.87 8.56 -9.68
N GLY A 109 3.65 7.48 -9.84
CA GLY A 109 3.38 6.20 -9.19
C GLY A 109 2.19 5.46 -9.79
N THR A 110 1.62 4.54 -9.00
CA THR A 110 0.44 3.76 -9.39
C THR A 110 -0.73 4.14 -8.52
N ARG A 111 -1.87 4.45 -9.14
CA ARG A 111 -3.12 4.71 -8.44
C ARG A 111 -3.99 3.45 -8.45
N ILE A 112 -4.35 2.97 -7.27
CA ILE A 112 -5.26 1.84 -7.08
C ILE A 112 -6.57 2.40 -6.54
N GLY A 113 -7.68 2.17 -7.23
CA GLY A 113 -8.94 2.73 -6.81
C GLY A 113 -10.13 2.24 -7.58
N PRO A 114 -11.29 2.87 -7.31
CA PRO A 114 -12.51 2.55 -8.02
C PRO A 114 -12.41 2.83 -9.50
#